data_3aaac38385465388493ad26efa04f254
#
_entry.id   3aaac38385465388493ad26efa04f254
#
_cell.length_a   1.000
_cell.length_b   1.000
_cell.length_c   1.000
_cell.angle_alpha   90.00
_cell.angle_beta   90.00
_cell.angle_gamma   90.00
#
_symmetry.space_group_name_H-M   'P 1'
#
loop_
_entity.id
_entity.type
_entity.pdbx_description
1 polymer ?
#
loop_
_entity_poly.entity_id
_entity_poly.type
_entity_poly.pdbx_seq_one_letter_code
_entity_poly.pdbx_strand_id
1 'polypeptide(L)'
;MRYLANILAVVAAIVLLAACAEPKKVEYAGQVVEINDSTLVAGATDTLHFGRMSSGEIAVKSLVVKNSTSEPLVILRHETTCHCATITYTKQPIMSGEQSEIRFEFDSRGAYGWQMKLANFHIAGAERPLRVFIEAEIE
;
A
#
# COMPACT_ATOMS: atom_id res chain seq x y z
N MET A 1 40.41 -23.42 -35.95
CA MET A 1 39.46 -22.35 -36.27
C MET A 1 37.99 -22.73 -36.01
N ARG A 2 37.52 -23.92 -36.34
CA ARG A 2 36.10 -24.32 -36.14
C ARG A 2 35.68 -24.41 -34.67
N TYR A 3 36.57 -24.77 -33.75
CA TYR A 3 36.30 -24.84 -32.30
C TYR A 3 36.20 -23.47 -31.66
N LEU A 4 36.98 -22.50 -32.09
CA LEU A 4 36.92 -21.11 -31.58
C LEU A 4 35.61 -20.44 -31.98
N ALA A 5 35.09 -20.67 -33.18
CA ALA A 5 33.82 -20.16 -33.64
C ALA A 5 32.64 -20.74 -32.83
N ASN A 6 32.69 -22.03 -32.50
CA ASN A 6 31.66 -22.67 -31.66
C ASN A 6 31.68 -22.19 -30.22
N ILE A 7 32.86 -21.95 -29.62
CA ILE A 7 32.99 -21.41 -28.27
C ILE A 7 32.46 -19.98 -28.21
N LEU A 8 32.75 -19.14 -29.20
CA LEU A 8 32.22 -17.78 -29.29
C LEU A 8 30.69 -17.76 -29.42
N ALA A 9 30.11 -18.69 -30.20
CA ALA A 9 28.67 -18.81 -30.38
C ALA A 9 27.97 -19.25 -29.06
N VAL A 10 28.57 -20.17 -28.31
CA VAL A 10 28.03 -20.64 -27.01
C VAL A 10 28.11 -19.54 -25.96
N VAL A 11 29.22 -18.79 -25.89
CA VAL A 11 29.36 -17.66 -24.94
C VAL A 11 28.39 -16.54 -25.30
N ALA A 12 28.16 -16.23 -26.57
CA ALA A 12 27.16 -15.24 -26.98
C ALA A 12 25.73 -15.67 -26.62
N ALA A 13 25.41 -16.96 -26.74
CA ALA A 13 24.10 -17.50 -26.35
C ALA A 13 23.86 -17.44 -24.84
N ILE A 14 24.89 -17.63 -24.00
CA ILE A 14 24.81 -17.55 -22.54
C ILE A 14 24.61 -16.10 -22.09
N VAL A 15 25.23 -15.14 -22.75
CA VAL A 15 25.07 -13.70 -22.43
C VAL A 15 23.67 -13.18 -22.76
N LEU A 16 23.02 -13.76 -23.80
CA LEU A 16 21.63 -13.38 -24.16
C LEU A 16 20.57 -13.93 -23.20
N LEU A 17 20.88 -14.94 -22.38
CA LEU A 17 19.97 -15.52 -21.38
C LEU A 17 20.02 -14.78 -20.02
N ALA A 18 20.97 -13.87 -19.84
CA ALA A 18 21.05 -12.99 -18.67
C ALA A 18 20.23 -11.69 -18.85
N ALA A 19 19.17 -11.72 -19.67
CA ALA A 19 18.15 -10.69 -19.61
C ALA A 19 17.49 -10.81 -18.21
N CYS A 20 18.00 -10.02 -17.26
CA CYS A 20 17.39 -9.83 -15.95
C CYS A 20 15.93 -9.48 -16.19
N ALA A 21 15.03 -10.36 -15.82
CA ALA A 21 13.63 -10.01 -15.70
C ALA A 21 13.57 -8.91 -14.61
N GLU A 22 13.42 -7.66 -15.03
CA GLU A 22 13.15 -6.59 -14.10
C GLU A 22 11.91 -6.98 -13.29
N PRO A 23 11.95 -6.86 -11.94
CA PRO A 23 10.80 -7.18 -11.13
C PRO A 23 9.65 -6.27 -11.60
N LYS A 24 8.56 -6.90 -12.03
CA LYS A 24 7.37 -6.20 -12.50
C LYS A 24 6.87 -5.30 -11.37
N LYS A 25 7.09 -3.99 -11.50
CA LYS A 25 6.61 -3.02 -10.52
C LYS A 25 5.08 -3.08 -10.52
N VAL A 26 4.51 -3.54 -9.40
CA VAL A 26 3.06 -3.56 -9.23
C VAL A 26 2.62 -2.13 -8.99
N GLU A 27 1.84 -1.58 -9.91
CA GLU A 27 1.22 -0.28 -9.76
C GLU A 27 -0.21 -0.49 -9.26
N TYR A 28 -0.50 0.07 -8.10
CA TYR A 28 -1.82 0.00 -7.48
C TYR A 28 -2.63 1.24 -7.85
N ALA A 29 -3.94 1.05 -8.11
CA ALA A 29 -4.87 2.15 -8.28
C ALA A 29 -5.42 2.58 -6.91
N GLY A 30 -5.33 3.86 -6.59
CA GLY A 30 -5.83 4.40 -5.32
C GLY A 30 -5.16 5.71 -4.94
N GLN A 31 -5.60 6.27 -3.82
CA GLN A 31 -4.95 7.43 -3.21
C GLN A 31 -3.60 7.00 -2.65
N VAL A 32 -2.55 7.79 -2.89
CA VAL A 32 -1.18 7.45 -2.49
C VAL A 32 -0.79 8.27 -1.26
N VAL A 33 -0.33 7.57 -0.23
CA VAL A 33 0.38 8.16 0.90
C VAL A 33 1.85 7.75 0.85
N GLU A 34 2.74 8.74 0.90
CA GLU A 34 4.18 8.51 0.85
C GLU A 34 4.75 8.49 2.26
N ILE A 35 5.46 7.41 2.59
CA ILE A 35 6.18 7.27 3.86
C ILE A 35 7.66 7.48 3.60
N ASN A 36 8.23 8.47 4.24
CA ASN A 36 9.64 8.83 4.21
C ASN A 36 10.19 8.98 5.63
N ASP A 37 11.48 9.27 5.78
CA ASP A 37 12.12 9.31 7.10
C ASP A 37 11.49 10.37 8.03
N SER A 38 11.04 11.50 7.48
CA SER A 38 10.37 12.54 8.28
C SER A 38 9.00 12.09 8.77
N THR A 39 8.24 11.35 7.96
CA THR A 39 6.93 10.84 8.35
C THR A 39 7.01 9.66 9.32
N LEU A 40 8.11 8.91 9.34
CA LEU A 40 8.34 7.88 10.36
C LEU A 40 8.48 8.50 11.77
N VAL A 41 9.03 9.69 11.86
CA VAL A 41 9.18 10.42 13.15
C VAL A 41 7.93 11.23 13.47
N ALA A 42 7.47 12.05 12.53
CA ALA A 42 6.36 12.98 12.74
C ALA A 42 4.97 12.33 12.68
N GLY A 43 4.88 11.14 12.09
CA GLY A 43 3.63 10.51 11.67
C GLY A 43 3.17 11.00 10.31
N ALA A 44 2.32 10.22 9.66
CA ALA A 44 1.62 10.62 8.45
C ALA A 44 0.11 10.60 8.70
N THR A 45 -0.62 11.47 8.01
CA THR A 45 -2.09 11.53 8.12
C THR A 45 -2.67 11.66 6.72
N ASP A 46 -3.71 10.89 6.46
CA ASP A 46 -4.46 10.96 5.21
C ASP A 46 -5.96 10.76 5.46
N THR A 47 -6.79 11.10 4.46
CA THR A 47 -8.25 10.95 4.55
C THR A 47 -8.79 10.26 3.30
N LEU A 48 -9.51 9.16 3.48
CA LEU A 48 -10.27 8.48 2.44
C LEU A 48 -11.71 8.99 2.44
N HIS A 49 -12.06 9.73 1.40
CA HIS A 49 -13.42 10.24 1.21
C HIS A 49 -14.26 9.22 0.46
N PHE A 50 -15.21 8.58 1.15
CA PHE A 50 -16.18 7.67 0.53
C PHE A 50 -17.31 8.42 -0.20
N GLY A 51 -17.48 9.70 0.12
CA GLY A 51 -18.52 10.53 -0.46
C GLY A 51 -19.90 10.23 0.13
N ARG A 52 -20.94 10.42 -0.70
CA ARG A 52 -22.32 10.09 -0.31
C ARG A 52 -22.59 8.63 -0.54
N MET A 53 -23.20 8.00 0.45
CA MET A 53 -23.57 6.59 0.44
C MET A 53 -25.00 6.42 0.95
N SER A 54 -25.72 5.47 0.40
CA SER A 54 -27.02 5.08 0.94
C SER A 54 -26.84 4.24 2.21
N SER A 55 -27.76 4.38 3.17
CA SER A 55 -27.74 3.52 4.35
C SER A 55 -27.84 2.03 3.97
N GLY A 56 -26.91 1.21 4.48
CA GLY A 56 -26.78 -0.21 4.13
C GLY A 56 -25.87 -0.50 2.94
N GLU A 57 -25.33 0.52 2.30
CA GLU A 57 -24.33 0.37 1.24
C GLU A 57 -22.97 -0.05 1.81
N ILE A 58 -22.27 -0.91 1.06
CA ILE A 58 -20.88 -1.28 1.34
C ILE A 58 -20.03 -0.70 0.22
N ALA A 59 -19.10 0.18 0.57
CA ALA A 59 -18.19 0.79 -0.38
C ALA A 59 -16.74 0.40 -0.10
N VAL A 60 -15.93 0.35 -1.15
CA VAL A 60 -14.53 -0.05 -1.07
C VAL A 60 -13.65 1.06 -1.62
N LYS A 61 -12.58 1.37 -0.87
CA LYS A 61 -11.51 2.26 -1.33
C LYS A 61 -10.15 1.71 -0.95
N SER A 62 -9.15 2.08 -1.72
CA SER A 62 -7.76 1.69 -1.50
C SER A 62 -6.89 2.89 -1.21
N LEU A 63 -6.01 2.74 -0.22
CA LEU A 63 -4.89 3.61 0.05
C LEU A 63 -3.61 2.89 -0.35
N VAL A 64 -2.79 3.52 -1.16
CA VAL A 64 -1.50 2.98 -1.58
C VAL A 64 -0.41 3.58 -0.71
N VAL A 65 0.26 2.75 0.06
CA VAL A 65 1.44 3.14 0.84
C VAL A 65 2.66 3.00 -0.04
N LYS A 66 3.35 4.11 -0.30
CA LYS A 66 4.62 4.13 -1.02
C LYS A 66 5.77 4.26 -0.04
N ASN A 67 6.73 3.35 -0.10
CA ASN A 67 7.94 3.41 0.69
C ASN A 67 8.99 4.29 -0.01
N SER A 68 9.22 5.48 0.51
CA SER A 68 10.26 6.41 0.06
C SER A 68 11.42 6.52 1.07
N THR A 69 11.55 5.55 1.97
CA THR A 69 12.71 5.40 2.85
C THR A 69 13.76 4.50 2.22
N SER A 70 14.96 4.43 2.79
CA SER A 70 16.02 3.51 2.39
C SER A 70 15.81 2.07 2.88
N GLU A 71 14.98 1.90 3.91
CA GLU A 71 14.76 0.63 4.59
C GLU A 71 13.40 0.02 4.25
N PRO A 72 13.23 -1.31 4.37
CA PRO A 72 11.92 -1.93 4.21
C PRO A 72 10.92 -1.47 5.27
N LEU A 73 9.69 -1.17 4.86
CA LEU A 73 8.58 -0.85 5.77
C LEU A 73 7.73 -2.09 6.02
N VAL A 74 7.34 -2.32 7.28
CA VAL A 74 6.40 -3.39 7.65
C VAL A 74 5.25 -2.79 8.45
N ILE A 75 4.02 -3.02 7.99
CA ILE A 75 2.81 -2.68 8.75
C ILE A 75 2.56 -3.79 9.76
N LEU A 76 2.79 -3.50 11.04
CA LEU A 76 2.70 -4.49 12.12
C LEU A 76 1.25 -4.82 12.47
N ARG A 77 0.44 -3.79 12.68
CA ARG A 77 -0.96 -3.87 13.09
C ARG A 77 -1.71 -2.59 12.76
N HIS A 78 -3.03 -2.65 12.82
CA HIS A 78 -3.88 -1.47 12.80
C HIS A 78 -4.83 -1.48 13.99
N GLU A 79 -5.34 -0.30 14.33
CA GLU A 79 -6.40 -0.07 15.29
C GLU A 79 -7.44 0.83 14.63
N THR A 80 -8.72 0.55 14.83
CA THR A 80 -9.81 1.38 14.28
C THR A 80 -10.81 1.74 15.37
N THR A 81 -11.42 2.91 15.20
CA THR A 81 -12.45 3.43 16.14
C THR A 81 -13.83 2.83 15.90
N CYS A 82 -14.03 2.04 14.85
CA CYS A 82 -15.31 1.37 14.58
C CYS A 82 -15.13 -0.04 14.01
N HIS A 83 -16.15 -0.87 14.18
CA HIS A 83 -16.26 -2.17 13.53
C HIS A 83 -16.94 -2.08 12.15
N CYS A 84 -17.24 -0.88 11.69
CA CYS A 84 -17.89 -0.58 10.41
C CYS A 84 -16.92 -0.58 9.22
N ALA A 85 -15.63 -0.69 9.48
CA ALA A 85 -14.62 -0.78 8.44
C ALA A 85 -13.83 -2.09 8.54
N THR A 86 -13.84 -2.87 7.47
CA THR A 86 -12.94 -4.01 7.30
C THR A 86 -11.70 -3.54 6.56
N ILE A 87 -10.53 -3.79 7.15
CA ILE A 87 -9.24 -3.30 6.63
C ILE A 87 -8.36 -4.50 6.31
N THR A 88 -7.89 -4.58 5.07
CA THR A 88 -7.03 -5.67 4.57
C THR A 88 -5.75 -5.10 3.99
N TYR A 89 -4.61 -5.65 4.37
CA TYR A 89 -3.28 -5.28 3.86
C TYR A 89 -2.29 -6.44 4.05
N THR A 90 -1.17 -6.39 3.34
CA THR A 90 -0.09 -7.36 3.53
C THR A 90 0.77 -7.00 4.74
N LYS A 91 1.30 -8.03 5.41
CA LYS A 91 2.36 -7.90 6.43
C LYS A 91 3.75 -8.15 5.88
N GLN A 92 3.87 -8.35 4.57
CA GLN A 92 5.16 -8.48 3.91
C GLN A 92 5.87 -7.13 3.90
N PRO A 93 7.21 -7.12 3.96
CA PRO A 93 7.98 -5.90 3.83
C PRO A 93 7.71 -5.19 2.49
N ILE A 94 7.49 -3.89 2.54
CA ILE A 94 7.43 -3.00 1.39
C ILE A 94 8.85 -2.48 1.19
N MET A 95 9.53 -2.92 0.14
CA MET A 95 10.92 -2.54 -0.10
C MET A 95 11.03 -1.08 -0.49
N SER A 96 12.24 -0.50 -0.36
CA SER A 96 12.50 0.88 -0.78
C SER A 96 12.05 1.14 -2.22
N GLY A 97 11.25 2.18 -2.45
CA GLY A 97 10.66 2.53 -3.74
C GLY A 97 9.44 1.72 -4.16
N GLU A 98 9.08 0.67 -3.41
CA GLU A 98 7.89 -0.14 -3.69
C GLU A 98 6.62 0.44 -3.08
N GLN A 99 5.50 -0.12 -3.50
CA GLN A 99 4.16 0.25 -3.06
C GLN A 99 3.41 -0.97 -2.54
N SER A 100 2.48 -0.73 -1.61
CA SER A 100 1.55 -1.73 -1.13
C SER A 100 0.17 -1.12 -0.92
N GLU A 101 -0.87 -1.90 -1.13
CA GLU A 101 -2.25 -1.50 -0.98
C GLU A 101 -2.76 -1.79 0.43
N ILE A 102 -3.49 -0.84 1.01
CA ILE A 102 -4.39 -1.02 2.13
C ILE A 102 -5.81 -0.86 1.58
N ARG A 103 -6.61 -1.92 1.64
CA ARG A 103 -7.99 -1.94 1.18
C ARG A 103 -8.92 -1.68 2.36
N PHE A 104 -9.81 -0.72 2.21
CA PHE A 104 -10.85 -0.36 3.16
C PHE A 104 -12.21 -0.71 2.58
N GLU A 105 -12.98 -1.49 3.32
CA GLU A 105 -14.38 -1.77 3.02
C GLU A 105 -15.23 -1.15 4.14
N PHE A 106 -16.00 -0.13 3.81
CA PHE A 106 -16.86 0.60 4.75
C PHE A 106 -18.31 0.16 4.59
N ASP A 107 -18.88 -0.32 5.69
CA ASP A 107 -20.27 -0.76 5.79
C ASP A 107 -21.11 0.33 6.47
N SER A 108 -22.03 0.94 5.72
CA SER A 108 -22.86 2.04 6.22
C SER A 108 -24.12 1.60 6.97
N ARG A 109 -24.31 0.29 7.21
CA ARG A 109 -25.48 -0.21 7.94
C ARG A 109 -25.55 0.38 9.35
N GLY A 110 -26.72 0.96 9.68
CA GLY A 110 -26.96 1.60 10.97
C GLY A 110 -26.25 2.94 11.18
N ALA A 111 -25.55 3.45 10.17
CA ALA A 111 -25.01 4.80 10.16
C ALA A 111 -26.00 5.77 9.47
N TYR A 112 -25.93 7.05 9.86
CA TYR A 112 -26.69 8.14 9.31
C TYR A 112 -25.92 9.45 9.42
N GLY A 113 -26.05 10.33 8.42
CA GLY A 113 -25.40 11.62 8.39
C GLY A 113 -23.88 11.51 8.19
N TRP A 114 -23.19 12.56 8.54
CA TRP A 114 -21.73 12.61 8.39
C TRP A 114 -21.00 11.67 9.34
N GLN A 115 -20.12 10.88 8.79
CA GLN A 115 -19.33 9.89 9.51
C GLN A 115 -17.84 10.20 9.35
N MET A 116 -17.11 10.19 10.47
CA MET A 116 -15.65 10.20 10.48
C MET A 116 -15.15 9.10 11.41
N LYS A 117 -14.33 8.21 10.87
CA LYS A 117 -13.69 7.12 11.62
C LYS A 117 -12.18 7.23 11.46
N LEU A 118 -11.43 6.69 12.40
CA LEU A 118 -9.97 6.71 12.39
C LEU A 118 -9.43 5.29 12.39
N ALA A 119 -8.46 5.04 11.50
CA ALA A 119 -7.60 3.87 11.52
C ALA A 119 -6.15 4.30 11.73
N ASN A 120 -5.48 3.72 12.71
CA ASN A 120 -4.07 3.93 12.99
C ASN A 120 -3.28 2.70 12.55
N PHE A 121 -2.30 2.88 11.69
CA PHE A 121 -1.39 1.80 11.24
C PHE A 121 -0.04 1.97 11.91
N HIS A 122 0.37 0.96 12.65
CA HIS A 122 1.68 0.92 13.31
C HIS A 122 2.70 0.30 12.37
N ILE A 123 3.68 1.11 12.00
CA ILE A 123 4.77 0.73 11.10
C ILE A 123 6.01 0.44 11.94
N ALA A 124 6.73 -0.64 11.62
CA ALA A 124 7.97 -0.99 12.32
C ALA A 124 8.98 0.16 12.20
N GLY A 125 9.58 0.55 13.33
CA GLY A 125 10.55 1.65 13.39
C GLY A 125 9.96 3.06 13.35
N ALA A 126 8.65 3.23 13.15
CA ALA A 126 8.00 4.54 13.22
C ALA A 126 7.71 4.94 14.67
N GLU A 127 7.97 6.20 15.02
CA GLU A 127 7.65 6.76 16.34
C GLU A 127 6.14 7.03 16.49
N ARG A 128 5.48 7.34 15.37
CA ARG A 128 4.05 7.64 15.31
C ARG A 128 3.36 6.85 14.21
N PRO A 129 2.09 6.48 14.39
CA PRO A 129 1.36 5.71 13.38
C PRO A 129 1.04 6.56 12.14
N LEU A 130 0.83 5.88 11.01
CA LEU A 130 0.07 6.42 9.90
C LEU A 130 -1.42 6.47 10.31
N ARG A 131 -2.00 7.65 10.30
CA ARG A 131 -3.39 7.91 10.64
C ARG A 131 -4.22 8.06 9.37
N VAL A 132 -5.24 7.25 9.22
CA VAL A 132 -6.15 7.33 8.07
C VAL A 132 -7.56 7.62 8.56
N PHE A 133 -8.08 8.77 8.17
CA PHE A 133 -9.48 9.09 8.40
C PHE A 133 -10.34 8.50 7.28
N ILE A 134 -11.47 7.95 7.65
CA ILE A 134 -12.52 7.44 6.77
C ILE A 134 -13.69 8.39 6.91
N GLU A 135 -14.05 9.06 5.83
CA GLU A 135 -15.12 10.07 5.81
C GLU A 135 -16.21 9.66 4.82
N ALA A 136 -17.46 9.72 5.25
CA ALA A 136 -18.64 9.44 4.43
C ALA A 136 -19.84 10.25 4.90
N GLU A 137 -20.75 10.57 3.97
CA GLU A 137 -22.08 11.15 4.26
C GLU A 137 -23.15 10.09 3.94
N ILE A 138 -23.91 9.66 4.96
CA ILE A 138 -24.89 8.58 4.84
C ILE A 138 -26.31 9.16 4.76
N GLU A 139 -27.01 8.85 3.67
CA GLU A 139 -28.39 9.31 3.36
C GLU A 139 -29.42 8.20 3.51
#